data_96e6cc8ebcf658127bd45f7e932f34bf
#
_entry.id   96e6cc8ebcf658127bd45f7e932f34bf
#
_cell.length_a   1.000
_cell.length_b   1.000
_cell.length_c   1.000
_cell.angle_alpha   90.00
_cell.angle_beta   90.00
_cell.angle_gamma   90.00
#
_symmetry.space_group_name_H-M   'P 1'
#
loop_
_entity.id
_entity.type
_entity.pdbx_description
1 polymer ?
#
loop_
_entity_poly.entity_id
_entity_poly.type
_entity_poly.pdbx_seq_one_letter_code
_entity_poly.pdbx_strand_id
1 'polypeptide(L)'
;MKLLFFGLLLGLLPQLAVAQTTINPGLKHELDSIHAVDQKWRNMLFNPRVNRRPDSLARALGVTRESLPTYIPGQLLRTDSTNLVRVKQVLKQYGYPGKPLVGTPTNEAAWYVIQHSPAIDQYLPLIKKAADKGELPFYLYAQMLDRQLMRAGKEQLYGTQAMGYSVLNPATGRREAQPPFVWPIRDAARVNERRKKAGFEDTVEQEATDMAIQYRVLTLKDVEKMPKN
;
A
#
# COMPACT_ATOMS: atom_id res chain seq x y z
N MET A 1 -79.85 -12.41 -3.74
CA MET A 1 -78.82 -12.73 -2.80
C MET A 1 -77.57 -13.00 -3.64
N LYS A 2 -76.67 -12.01 -3.81
CA LYS A 2 -75.44 -12.12 -4.62
C LYS A 2 -74.25 -12.30 -3.64
N LEU A 3 -73.60 -13.45 -3.63
CA LEU A 3 -72.35 -13.68 -2.90
C LEU A 3 -71.21 -13.07 -3.71
N LEU A 4 -70.48 -12.12 -3.10
CA LEU A 4 -69.20 -11.59 -3.57
C LEU A 4 -68.10 -12.46 -2.98
N PHE A 5 -67.35 -13.16 -3.87
CA PHE A 5 -66.09 -13.83 -3.51
C PHE A 5 -64.96 -12.80 -3.52
N PHE A 6 -64.40 -12.53 -2.35
CA PHE A 6 -63.17 -11.74 -2.20
C PHE A 6 -61.99 -12.71 -2.34
N GLY A 7 -61.31 -12.67 -3.48
CA GLY A 7 -60.06 -13.41 -3.70
C GLY A 7 -58.89 -12.70 -3.02
N LEU A 8 -58.31 -13.33 -2.01
CA LEU A 8 -57.11 -12.87 -1.32
C LEU A 8 -55.87 -13.19 -2.18
N LEU A 9 -55.32 -12.19 -2.86
CA LEU A 9 -54.05 -12.31 -3.58
C LEU A 9 -52.89 -12.23 -2.58
N LEU A 10 -52.32 -13.37 -2.20
CA LEU A 10 -51.07 -13.42 -1.44
C LEU A 10 -49.93 -13.07 -2.42
N GLY A 11 -49.41 -11.83 -2.33
CA GLY A 11 -48.21 -11.43 -3.02
C GLY A 11 -46.98 -12.11 -2.44
N LEU A 12 -46.36 -13.02 -3.19
CA LEU A 12 -45.02 -13.54 -2.89
C LEU A 12 -44.01 -12.38 -3.12
N LEU A 13 -43.55 -11.78 -2.02
CA LEU A 13 -42.37 -10.90 -2.05
C LEU A 13 -41.14 -11.78 -2.27
N PRO A 14 -40.29 -11.51 -3.27
CA PRO A 14 -39.03 -12.21 -3.40
C PRO A 14 -38.15 -11.87 -2.21
N GLN A 15 -37.87 -12.86 -1.38
CA GLN A 15 -36.83 -12.76 -0.36
C GLN A 15 -35.48 -12.66 -1.10
N LEU A 16 -34.94 -11.45 -1.18
CA LEU A 16 -33.54 -11.24 -1.54
C LEU A 16 -32.69 -11.94 -0.45
N ALA A 17 -32.25 -13.15 -0.73
CA ALA A 17 -31.26 -13.84 0.09
C ALA A 17 -29.96 -13.00 0.03
N VAL A 18 -29.73 -12.20 1.05
CA VAL A 18 -28.42 -11.59 1.29
C VAL A 18 -27.50 -12.77 1.57
N ALA A 19 -26.66 -13.12 0.58
CA ALA A 19 -25.64 -14.13 0.75
C ALA A 19 -24.76 -13.68 1.94
N GLN A 20 -24.91 -14.39 3.06
CA GLN A 20 -24.07 -14.18 4.24
C GLN A 20 -22.65 -14.57 3.85
N THR A 21 -21.82 -13.59 3.57
CA THR A 21 -20.40 -13.80 3.27
C THR A 21 -19.73 -14.32 4.52
N THR A 22 -19.50 -15.64 4.59
CA THR A 22 -18.77 -16.27 5.66
C THR A 22 -17.29 -16.02 5.47
N ILE A 23 -16.68 -15.36 6.45
CA ILE A 23 -15.22 -15.17 6.50
C ILE A 23 -14.55 -16.55 6.46
N ASN A 24 -13.51 -16.68 5.64
CA ASN A 24 -12.64 -17.84 5.60
C ASN A 24 -11.58 -17.73 6.72
N PRO A 25 -11.72 -18.46 7.85
CA PRO A 25 -10.86 -18.25 9.00
C PRO A 25 -9.42 -18.74 8.74
N GLY A 26 -9.24 -19.78 7.93
CA GLY A 26 -7.91 -20.29 7.58
C GLY A 26 -7.13 -19.29 6.72
N LEU A 27 -7.77 -18.75 5.67
CA LEU A 27 -7.17 -17.73 4.83
C LEU A 27 -6.88 -16.43 5.60
N LYS A 28 -7.82 -16.03 6.50
CA LYS A 28 -7.62 -14.89 7.37
C LYS A 28 -6.36 -15.05 8.21
N HIS A 29 -6.24 -16.16 8.93
CA HIS A 29 -5.07 -16.45 9.79
C HIS A 29 -3.76 -16.43 8.99
N GLU A 30 -3.77 -17.00 7.80
CA GLU A 30 -2.61 -17.02 6.92
C GLU A 30 -2.19 -15.59 6.49
N LEU A 31 -3.14 -14.78 6.04
CA LEU A 31 -2.87 -13.41 5.60
C LEU A 31 -2.43 -12.51 6.76
N ASP A 32 -2.99 -12.68 7.96
CA ASP A 32 -2.55 -11.99 9.17
C ASP A 32 -1.09 -12.34 9.49
N SER A 33 -0.70 -13.61 9.35
CA SER A 33 0.68 -14.06 9.55
C SER A 33 1.63 -13.48 8.51
N ILE A 34 1.25 -13.45 7.24
CA ILE A 34 2.01 -12.82 6.15
C ILE A 34 2.23 -11.34 6.46
N HIS A 35 1.18 -10.61 6.83
CA HIS A 35 1.26 -9.19 7.16
C HIS A 35 2.15 -8.94 8.37
N ALA A 36 2.02 -9.72 9.42
CA ALA A 36 2.85 -9.58 10.63
C ALA A 36 4.35 -9.72 10.33
N VAL A 37 4.74 -10.70 9.52
CA VAL A 37 6.14 -10.92 9.14
C VAL A 37 6.64 -9.85 8.19
N ASP A 38 5.83 -9.41 7.22
CA ASP A 38 6.13 -8.29 6.31
C ASP A 38 6.44 -7.01 7.10
N GLN A 39 5.57 -6.62 8.01
CA GLN A 39 5.72 -5.39 8.80
C GLN A 39 6.84 -5.47 9.84
N LYS A 40 7.14 -6.66 10.38
CA LYS A 40 8.22 -6.86 11.35
C LYS A 40 9.56 -6.34 10.83
N TRP A 41 9.98 -6.78 9.64
CA TRP A 41 11.27 -6.42 9.08
C TRP A 41 11.31 -4.96 8.62
N ARG A 42 10.21 -4.44 8.09
CA ARG A 42 10.07 -3.01 7.72
C ARG A 42 10.17 -2.11 8.95
N ASN A 43 9.49 -2.46 10.04
CA ASN A 43 9.58 -1.72 11.29
C ASN A 43 11.01 -1.72 11.83
N MET A 44 11.71 -2.85 11.77
CA MET A 44 13.11 -2.93 12.19
C MET A 44 14.04 -2.06 11.33
N LEU A 45 13.76 -1.94 10.03
CA LEU A 45 14.60 -1.18 9.11
C LEU A 45 14.32 0.33 9.15
N PHE A 46 13.06 0.73 9.26
CA PHE A 46 12.65 2.12 9.05
C PHE A 46 12.20 2.85 10.31
N ASN A 47 11.94 2.15 11.42
CA ASN A 47 11.48 2.81 12.64
C ASN A 47 12.69 3.34 13.47
N PRO A 48 12.84 4.69 13.59
CA PRO A 48 13.96 5.27 14.32
C PRO A 48 14.01 4.86 15.80
N ARG A 49 12.87 4.56 16.42
CA ARG A 49 12.80 4.13 17.83
C ARG A 49 13.43 2.75 18.03
N VAL A 50 13.28 1.85 17.05
CA VAL A 50 13.87 0.52 17.04
C VAL A 50 15.38 0.62 16.77
N ASN A 51 15.77 1.44 15.79
CA ASN A 51 17.16 1.60 15.35
C ASN A 51 18.05 2.34 16.36
N ARG A 52 17.49 3.06 17.34
CA ARG A 52 18.27 3.73 18.40
C ARG A 52 18.92 2.78 19.39
N ARG A 53 18.61 1.48 19.39
CA ARG A 53 19.13 0.48 20.31
C ARG A 53 19.72 -0.72 19.57
N PRO A 54 20.77 -0.52 18.74
CA PRO A 54 21.30 -1.57 17.88
C PRO A 54 21.81 -2.79 18.65
N ASP A 55 22.42 -2.61 19.83
CA ASP A 55 22.92 -3.73 20.64
C ASP A 55 21.79 -4.60 21.22
N SER A 56 20.69 -3.98 21.61
CA SER A 56 19.48 -4.72 22.05
C SER A 56 18.84 -5.47 20.89
N LEU A 57 18.79 -4.85 19.71
CA LEU A 57 18.24 -5.45 18.51
C LEU A 57 19.10 -6.65 18.05
N ALA A 58 20.41 -6.50 18.03
CA ALA A 58 21.36 -7.57 17.69
C ALA A 58 21.19 -8.78 18.60
N ARG A 59 21.14 -8.55 19.92
CA ARG A 59 20.88 -9.63 20.91
C ARG A 59 19.54 -10.32 20.69
N ALA A 60 18.48 -9.54 20.45
CA ALA A 60 17.14 -10.11 20.22
C ALA A 60 17.07 -10.94 18.95
N LEU A 61 17.90 -10.65 17.95
CA LEU A 61 17.98 -11.38 16.67
C LEU A 61 19.04 -12.49 16.68
N GLY A 62 19.86 -12.60 17.74
CA GLY A 62 20.94 -13.58 17.82
C GLY A 62 22.09 -13.33 16.83
N VAL A 63 22.36 -12.05 16.51
CA VAL A 63 23.39 -11.63 15.56
C VAL A 63 24.33 -10.60 16.16
N THR A 64 25.45 -10.29 15.49
CA THR A 64 26.32 -9.20 15.91
C THR A 64 25.77 -7.84 15.47
N ARG A 65 26.15 -6.76 16.16
CA ARG A 65 25.77 -5.40 15.80
C ARG A 65 26.23 -5.02 14.39
N GLU A 66 27.43 -5.43 14.03
CA GLU A 66 28.06 -5.15 12.73
C GLU A 66 27.33 -5.82 11.57
N SER A 67 26.63 -6.93 11.84
CA SER A 67 25.86 -7.66 10.83
C SER A 67 24.46 -7.08 10.59
N LEU A 68 23.92 -6.27 11.51
CA LEU A 68 22.56 -5.71 11.39
C LEU A 68 22.28 -5.01 10.06
N PRO A 69 23.20 -4.15 9.52
CA PRO A 69 22.96 -3.43 8.26
C PRO A 69 22.77 -4.33 7.03
N THR A 70 23.25 -5.57 7.07
CA THR A 70 23.09 -6.56 6.01
C THR A 70 22.04 -7.61 6.33
N TYR A 71 21.93 -7.99 7.61
CA TYR A 71 21.01 -9.02 8.07
C TYR A 71 19.54 -8.61 7.89
N ILE A 72 19.15 -7.43 8.40
CA ILE A 72 17.75 -6.99 8.35
C ILE A 72 17.27 -6.80 6.91
N PRO A 73 17.97 -6.08 6.00
CA PRO A 73 17.60 -6.02 4.59
C PRO A 73 17.55 -7.40 3.91
N GLY A 74 18.49 -8.29 4.24
CA GLY A 74 18.52 -9.65 3.73
C GLY A 74 17.29 -10.47 4.13
N GLN A 75 16.81 -10.32 5.37
CA GLN A 75 15.57 -10.95 5.85
C GLN A 75 14.34 -10.33 5.19
N LEU A 76 14.33 -9.01 5.02
CA LEU A 76 13.25 -8.31 4.32
C LEU A 76 13.09 -8.83 2.89
N LEU A 77 14.17 -8.90 2.11
CA LEU A 77 14.15 -9.40 0.72
C LEU A 77 13.66 -10.85 0.62
N ARG A 78 14.11 -11.73 1.54
CA ARG A 78 13.61 -13.12 1.60
C ARG A 78 12.13 -13.18 1.91
N THR A 79 11.68 -12.41 2.88
CA THR A 79 10.27 -12.31 3.27
C THR A 79 9.42 -11.81 2.12
N ASP A 80 9.82 -10.71 1.46
CA ASP A 80 9.12 -10.14 0.31
C ASP A 80 8.95 -11.18 -0.81
N SER A 81 10.01 -11.94 -1.12
CA SER A 81 9.96 -12.98 -2.15
C SER A 81 9.01 -14.12 -1.77
N THR A 82 9.10 -14.62 -0.53
CA THR A 82 8.26 -15.73 -0.07
C THR A 82 6.80 -15.32 0.01
N ASN A 83 6.52 -14.14 0.61
CA ASN A 83 5.17 -13.61 0.72
C ASN A 83 4.55 -13.36 -0.66
N LEU A 84 5.32 -12.84 -1.61
CA LEU A 84 4.82 -12.61 -2.98
C LEU A 84 4.39 -13.91 -3.66
N VAL A 85 5.16 -14.98 -3.53
CA VAL A 85 4.79 -16.30 -4.09
C VAL A 85 3.46 -16.76 -3.51
N ARG A 86 3.31 -16.65 -2.19
CA ARG A 86 2.09 -17.10 -1.52
C ARG A 86 0.88 -16.23 -1.81
N VAL A 87 1.04 -14.90 -1.80
CA VAL A 87 -0.02 -13.96 -2.18
C VAL A 87 -0.48 -14.17 -3.62
N LYS A 88 0.44 -14.44 -4.57
CA LYS A 88 0.06 -14.79 -5.94
C LYS A 88 -0.82 -16.04 -6.02
N GLN A 89 -0.55 -17.06 -5.20
CA GLN A 89 -1.41 -18.26 -5.12
C GLN A 89 -2.80 -17.93 -4.58
N VAL A 90 -2.88 -17.11 -3.52
CA VAL A 90 -4.15 -16.61 -2.96
C VAL A 90 -4.95 -15.86 -4.02
N LEU A 91 -4.31 -14.90 -4.72
CA LEU A 91 -4.95 -14.11 -5.77
C LEU A 91 -5.43 -14.96 -6.95
N LYS A 92 -4.69 -16.02 -7.30
CA LYS A 92 -5.09 -16.97 -8.35
C LYS A 92 -6.32 -17.78 -7.92
N GLN A 93 -6.39 -18.21 -6.67
CA GLN A 93 -7.42 -19.09 -6.14
C GLN A 93 -8.71 -18.34 -5.80
N TYR A 94 -8.62 -17.17 -5.18
CA TYR A 94 -9.75 -16.45 -4.59
C TYR A 94 -10.06 -15.10 -5.26
N GLY A 95 -9.23 -14.64 -6.18
CA GLY A 95 -9.23 -13.23 -6.56
C GLY A 95 -8.63 -12.37 -5.45
N TYR A 96 -9.00 -11.09 -5.38
CA TYR A 96 -8.55 -10.25 -4.28
C TYR A 96 -9.23 -10.68 -2.96
N PRO A 97 -8.48 -10.99 -1.88
CA PRO A 97 -9.05 -11.42 -0.61
C PRO A 97 -9.59 -10.21 0.17
N GLY A 98 -10.71 -9.67 -0.32
CA GLY A 98 -11.32 -8.47 0.21
C GLY A 98 -12.07 -8.67 1.53
N LYS A 99 -12.62 -7.57 2.06
CA LYS A 99 -13.36 -7.53 3.32
C LYS A 99 -14.43 -8.63 3.48
N PRO A 100 -15.22 -9.00 2.45
CA PRO A 100 -16.21 -10.06 2.60
C PRO A 100 -15.61 -11.44 2.88
N LEU A 101 -14.39 -11.70 2.39
CA LEU A 101 -13.74 -13.02 2.49
C LEU A 101 -12.89 -13.17 3.75
N VAL A 102 -12.21 -12.11 4.20
CA VAL A 102 -11.22 -12.21 5.30
C VAL A 102 -11.43 -11.18 6.41
N GLY A 103 -12.35 -10.24 6.26
CA GLY A 103 -12.57 -9.16 7.22
C GLY A 103 -11.49 -8.06 7.17
N THR A 104 -11.70 -7.03 8.00
CA THR A 104 -10.76 -5.91 8.20
C THR A 104 -9.98 -6.13 9.49
N PRO A 105 -8.67 -5.81 9.58
CA PRO A 105 -7.81 -5.23 8.54
C PRO A 105 -7.14 -6.26 7.60
N THR A 106 -7.43 -7.55 7.74
CA THR A 106 -6.79 -8.64 6.97
C THR A 106 -6.91 -8.46 5.45
N ASN A 107 -7.99 -7.81 4.99
CA ASN A 107 -8.21 -7.48 3.57
C ASN A 107 -7.13 -6.57 2.95
N GLU A 108 -6.25 -5.99 3.75
CA GLU A 108 -5.16 -5.14 3.28
C GLU A 108 -3.84 -5.92 3.10
N ALA A 109 -3.72 -7.12 3.68
CA ALA A 109 -2.48 -7.88 3.72
C ALA A 109 -1.87 -8.16 2.33
N ALA A 110 -2.69 -8.56 1.36
CA ALA A 110 -2.25 -8.80 0.00
C ALA A 110 -1.74 -7.52 -0.69
N TRP A 111 -2.37 -6.38 -0.41
CA TRP A 111 -1.93 -5.08 -0.91
C TRP A 111 -0.53 -4.73 -0.39
N TYR A 112 -0.27 -4.91 0.93
CA TYR A 112 1.05 -4.64 1.52
C TYR A 112 2.17 -5.41 0.81
N VAL A 113 1.96 -6.66 0.47
CA VAL A 113 2.95 -7.48 -0.24
C VAL A 113 3.15 -7.02 -1.68
N ILE A 114 2.06 -6.76 -2.41
CA ILE A 114 2.13 -6.41 -3.83
C ILE A 114 2.78 -5.04 -4.04
N GLN A 115 2.48 -4.05 -3.19
CA GLN A 115 3.01 -2.69 -3.35
C GLN A 115 4.54 -2.62 -3.28
N HIS A 116 5.18 -3.58 -2.61
CA HIS A 116 6.64 -3.66 -2.50
C HIS A 116 7.28 -4.56 -3.57
N SER A 117 6.49 -5.18 -4.42
CA SER A 117 6.93 -6.14 -5.43
C SER A 117 7.05 -5.51 -6.83
N PRO A 118 7.71 -6.19 -7.77
CA PRO A 118 7.68 -5.82 -9.18
C PRO A 118 6.32 -6.14 -9.86
N ALA A 119 5.37 -6.75 -9.15
CA ALA A 119 4.11 -7.24 -9.72
C ALA A 119 2.96 -6.20 -9.68
N ILE A 120 3.24 -4.94 -9.35
CA ILE A 120 2.22 -3.87 -9.26
C ILE A 120 1.41 -3.81 -10.57
N ASP A 121 2.07 -3.73 -11.73
CA ASP A 121 1.39 -3.56 -13.01
C ASP A 121 0.44 -4.72 -13.31
N GLN A 122 0.82 -5.94 -12.92
CA GLN A 122 0.01 -7.15 -13.12
C GLN A 122 -1.26 -7.11 -12.27
N TYR A 123 -1.18 -6.64 -11.03
CA TYR A 123 -2.29 -6.76 -10.06
C TYR A 123 -3.06 -5.47 -9.82
N LEU A 124 -2.58 -4.32 -10.29
CA LEU A 124 -3.26 -3.04 -10.12
C LEU A 124 -4.73 -3.05 -10.61
N PRO A 125 -5.08 -3.67 -11.77
CA PRO A 125 -6.48 -3.77 -12.20
C PRO A 125 -7.36 -4.58 -11.23
N LEU A 126 -6.82 -5.65 -10.63
CA LEU A 126 -7.54 -6.47 -9.66
C LEU A 126 -7.76 -5.69 -8.36
N ILE A 127 -6.74 -4.98 -7.90
CA ILE A 127 -6.81 -4.12 -6.71
C ILE A 127 -7.79 -2.96 -6.92
N LYS A 128 -7.78 -2.35 -8.12
CA LYS A 128 -8.80 -1.34 -8.47
C LYS A 128 -10.21 -1.89 -8.34
N LYS A 129 -10.46 -3.07 -8.91
CA LYS A 129 -11.77 -3.71 -8.85
C LYS A 129 -12.22 -3.99 -7.41
N ALA A 130 -11.31 -4.40 -6.52
CA ALA A 130 -11.60 -4.60 -5.11
C ALA A 130 -11.93 -3.27 -4.41
N ALA A 131 -11.15 -2.22 -4.70
CA ALA A 131 -11.38 -0.89 -4.14
C ALA A 131 -12.71 -0.28 -4.62
N ASP A 132 -13.04 -0.40 -5.90
CA ASP A 132 -14.32 0.07 -6.48
C ASP A 132 -15.55 -0.62 -5.82
N LYS A 133 -15.38 -1.85 -5.33
CA LYS A 133 -16.43 -2.60 -4.62
C LYS A 133 -16.45 -2.35 -3.10
N GLY A 134 -15.55 -1.53 -2.56
CA GLY A 134 -15.40 -1.34 -1.11
C GLY A 134 -14.84 -2.55 -0.35
N GLU A 135 -14.26 -3.52 -1.06
CA GLU A 135 -13.58 -4.68 -0.49
C GLU A 135 -12.19 -4.35 0.05
N LEU A 136 -11.60 -3.25 -0.43
CA LEU A 136 -10.35 -2.63 -0.01
C LEU A 136 -10.56 -1.11 0.09
N PRO A 137 -9.96 -0.39 1.05
CA PRO A 137 -9.98 1.07 1.06
C PRO A 137 -9.42 1.66 -0.23
N PHE A 138 -10.14 2.62 -0.83
CA PHE A 138 -9.75 3.17 -2.14
C PHE A 138 -8.42 3.94 -2.08
N TYR A 139 -8.08 4.56 -0.94
CA TYR A 139 -6.79 5.25 -0.79
C TYR A 139 -5.59 4.30 -0.96
N LEU A 140 -5.72 3.03 -0.63
CA LEU A 140 -4.65 2.03 -0.85
C LEU A 140 -4.45 1.75 -2.35
N TYR A 141 -5.53 1.65 -3.13
CA TYR A 141 -5.40 1.61 -4.58
C TYR A 141 -4.73 2.88 -5.12
N ALA A 142 -5.14 4.05 -4.63
CA ALA A 142 -4.59 5.34 -5.04
C ALA A 142 -3.07 5.45 -4.78
N GLN A 143 -2.59 4.97 -3.62
CA GLN A 143 -1.16 4.90 -3.31
C GLN A 143 -0.40 3.98 -4.27
N MET A 144 -0.97 2.81 -4.61
CA MET A 144 -0.33 1.87 -5.53
C MET A 144 -0.30 2.42 -6.97
N LEU A 145 -1.36 3.11 -7.40
CA LEU A 145 -1.41 3.80 -8.69
C LEU A 145 -0.32 4.87 -8.80
N ASP A 146 -0.18 5.70 -7.77
CA ASP A 146 0.86 6.73 -7.73
C ASP A 146 2.26 6.12 -7.84
N ARG A 147 2.50 5.01 -7.15
CA ARG A 147 3.77 4.27 -7.24
C ARG A 147 4.03 3.73 -8.64
N GLN A 148 3.01 3.19 -9.31
CA GLN A 148 3.11 2.76 -10.69
C GLN A 148 3.44 3.92 -11.62
N LEU A 149 2.72 5.04 -11.48
CA LEU A 149 2.94 6.24 -12.29
C LEU A 149 4.35 6.80 -12.11
N MET A 150 4.83 6.91 -10.86
CA MET A 150 6.19 7.36 -10.57
C MET A 150 7.24 6.42 -11.19
N ARG A 151 7.09 5.10 -11.08
CA ARG A 151 8.00 4.11 -11.70
C ARG A 151 8.02 4.23 -13.23
N ALA A 152 6.90 4.61 -13.83
CA ALA A 152 6.79 4.88 -15.27
C ALA A 152 7.27 6.28 -15.68
N GLY A 153 7.85 7.07 -14.78
CA GLY A 153 8.29 8.45 -15.04
C GLY A 153 7.14 9.43 -15.32
N LYS A 154 5.92 9.09 -14.89
CA LYS A 154 4.70 9.90 -15.09
C LYS A 154 4.35 10.65 -13.82
N GLU A 155 3.61 11.77 -13.98
CA GLU A 155 3.03 12.50 -12.85
C GLU A 155 2.07 11.59 -12.06
N GLN A 156 2.21 11.58 -10.74
CA GLN A 156 1.27 10.92 -9.85
C GLN A 156 -0.05 11.71 -9.72
N LEU A 157 -1.07 11.13 -9.11
CA LEU A 157 -2.38 11.76 -8.99
C LEU A 157 -2.70 12.26 -7.58
N TYR A 158 -2.23 11.56 -6.56
CA TYR A 158 -2.61 11.79 -5.16
C TYR A 158 -1.47 12.32 -4.29
N GLY A 159 -0.24 12.38 -4.81
CA GLY A 159 0.91 12.93 -4.09
C GLY A 159 1.45 12.02 -2.99
N THR A 160 1.31 10.70 -3.13
CA THR A 160 1.69 9.72 -2.11
C THR A 160 3.12 9.20 -2.24
N GLN A 161 3.82 9.57 -3.30
CA GLN A 161 5.17 9.08 -3.56
C GLN A 161 6.18 10.24 -3.52
N ALA A 162 7.31 9.96 -2.88
CA ALA A 162 8.44 10.87 -2.79
C ALA A 162 9.71 10.20 -3.33
N MET A 163 10.67 11.01 -3.74
CA MET A 163 11.97 10.54 -4.23
C MET A 163 13.10 11.20 -3.45
N GLY A 164 14.04 10.38 -2.97
CA GLY A 164 15.34 10.84 -2.51
C GLY A 164 16.38 10.73 -3.64
N TYR A 165 17.36 11.59 -3.63
CA TYR A 165 18.48 11.53 -4.56
C TYR A 165 19.80 11.93 -3.87
N SER A 166 20.92 11.62 -4.50
CA SER A 166 22.24 12.02 -4.00
C SER A 166 23.08 12.64 -5.12
N VAL A 167 23.95 13.54 -4.76
CA VAL A 167 24.84 14.25 -5.70
C VAL A 167 26.29 13.88 -5.36
N LEU A 168 27.12 13.65 -6.37
CA LEU A 168 28.54 13.46 -6.19
C LEU A 168 29.18 14.80 -5.79
N ASN A 169 29.79 14.86 -4.61
CA ASN A 169 30.60 16.00 -4.23
C ASN A 169 31.99 15.88 -4.89
N PRO A 170 32.33 16.75 -5.85
CA PRO A 170 33.58 16.64 -6.58
C PRO A 170 34.83 16.87 -5.72
N ALA A 171 34.70 17.57 -4.58
CA ALA A 171 35.80 17.83 -3.68
C ALA A 171 36.13 16.62 -2.80
N THR A 172 35.15 15.78 -2.47
CA THR A 172 35.32 14.63 -1.57
C THR A 172 35.23 13.28 -2.28
N GLY A 173 34.75 13.25 -3.52
CA GLY A 173 34.45 12.03 -4.27
C GLY A 173 33.32 11.20 -3.65
N ARG A 174 32.58 11.72 -2.69
CA ARG A 174 31.48 11.04 -2.00
C ARG A 174 30.12 11.51 -2.51
N ARG A 175 29.17 10.59 -2.49
CA ARG A 175 27.77 10.94 -2.76
C ARG A 175 27.10 11.50 -1.50
N GLU A 176 26.51 12.67 -1.65
CA GLU A 176 25.83 13.38 -0.56
C GLU A 176 24.31 13.34 -0.82
N ALA A 177 23.56 12.88 0.18
CA ALA A 177 22.10 12.85 0.11
C ALA A 177 21.57 14.29 0.03
N GLN A 178 20.64 14.50 -0.88
CA GLN A 178 19.92 15.76 -1.03
C GLN A 178 18.54 15.66 -0.38
N PRO A 179 17.92 16.78 0.00
CA PRO A 179 16.56 16.76 0.55
C PRO A 179 15.60 16.02 -0.40
N PRO A 180 14.82 15.06 0.11
CA PRO A 180 13.84 14.37 -0.71
C PRO A 180 12.72 15.34 -1.14
N PHE A 181 11.97 14.94 -2.17
CA PHE A 181 10.86 15.73 -2.68
C PHE A 181 9.67 14.83 -3.02
N VAL A 182 8.47 15.40 -2.94
CA VAL A 182 7.26 14.75 -3.44
C VAL A 182 7.33 14.72 -4.97
N TRP A 183 7.14 13.53 -5.56
CA TRP A 183 7.15 13.34 -7.00
C TRP A 183 6.12 14.24 -7.69
N PRO A 184 6.36 14.76 -8.90
CA PRO A 184 5.44 15.64 -9.61
C PRO A 184 4.00 15.13 -9.65
N ILE A 185 3.05 16.02 -9.37
CA ILE A 185 1.62 15.72 -9.27
C ILE A 185 0.89 16.37 -10.43
N ARG A 186 0.12 15.57 -11.18
CA ARG A 186 -0.78 16.10 -12.21
C ARG A 186 -1.86 16.97 -11.56
N ASP A 187 -2.00 18.21 -12.06
CA ASP A 187 -2.97 19.17 -11.54
C ASP A 187 -2.87 19.28 -10.00
N ALA A 188 -1.69 19.72 -9.54
CA ALA A 188 -1.37 19.83 -8.11
C ALA A 188 -2.34 20.75 -7.34
N ALA A 189 -2.92 21.75 -8.00
CA ALA A 189 -3.88 22.66 -7.37
C ALA A 189 -5.14 21.94 -6.83
N ARG A 190 -5.54 20.83 -7.45
CA ARG A 190 -6.71 20.04 -7.04
C ARG A 190 -6.36 18.71 -6.38
N VAL A 191 -5.11 18.52 -5.95
CA VAL A 191 -4.67 17.22 -5.35
C VAL A 191 -5.45 16.90 -4.08
N ASN A 192 -5.67 17.86 -3.20
CA ASN A 192 -6.36 17.63 -1.93
C ASN A 192 -7.85 17.31 -2.10
N GLU A 193 -8.51 17.83 -3.13
CA GLU A 193 -9.86 17.41 -3.49
C GLU A 193 -9.91 15.95 -3.95
N ARG A 194 -8.91 15.52 -4.76
CA ARG A 194 -8.79 14.12 -5.19
C ARG A 194 -8.49 13.21 -4.02
N ARG A 195 -7.59 13.61 -3.12
CA ARG A 195 -7.25 12.88 -1.90
C ARG A 195 -8.49 12.65 -1.04
N LYS A 196 -9.25 13.70 -0.73
CA LYS A 196 -10.50 13.60 0.04
C LYS A 196 -11.49 12.63 -0.59
N LYS A 197 -11.70 12.70 -1.91
CA LYS A 197 -12.59 11.77 -2.65
C LYS A 197 -12.09 10.33 -2.61
N ALA A 198 -10.79 10.11 -2.53
CA ALA A 198 -10.16 8.80 -2.43
C ALA A 198 -10.12 8.23 -1.00
N GLY A 199 -10.55 9.01 0.02
CA GLY A 199 -10.59 8.58 1.41
C GLY A 199 -9.29 8.79 2.18
N PHE A 200 -8.40 9.66 1.70
CA PHE A 200 -7.26 10.13 2.51
C PHE A 200 -7.77 11.11 3.58
N GLU A 201 -7.25 10.99 4.78
CA GLU A 201 -7.54 11.91 5.89
C GLU A 201 -6.67 13.17 5.82
N ASP A 202 -5.43 13.02 5.36
CA ASP A 202 -4.43 14.07 5.30
C ASP A 202 -4.35 14.75 3.95
N THR A 203 -3.93 16.03 3.95
CA THR A 203 -3.54 16.77 2.74
C THR A 203 -2.16 16.32 2.25
N VAL A 204 -1.79 16.65 1.01
CA VAL A 204 -0.46 16.34 0.49
C VAL A 204 0.65 17.06 1.27
N GLU A 205 0.36 18.24 1.81
CA GLU A 205 1.30 19.03 2.62
C GLU A 205 1.55 18.35 3.98
N GLN A 206 0.50 17.79 4.60
CA GLN A 206 0.60 17.04 5.85
C GLN A 206 1.39 15.76 5.65
N GLU A 207 1.07 14.97 4.62
CA GLU A 207 1.81 13.75 4.30
C GLU A 207 3.28 14.02 3.99
N ALA A 208 3.59 15.10 3.26
CA ALA A 208 4.97 15.52 3.03
C ALA A 208 5.70 15.86 4.33
N THR A 209 5.02 16.55 5.26
CA THR A 209 5.56 16.87 6.59
C THR A 209 5.88 15.60 7.38
N ASP A 210 5.01 14.60 7.35
CA ASP A 210 5.21 13.30 8.02
C ASP A 210 6.39 12.53 7.43
N MET A 211 6.67 12.72 6.14
CA MET A 211 7.87 12.21 5.47
C MET A 211 9.12 13.09 5.70
N ALA A 212 9.05 14.14 6.53
CA ALA A 212 10.09 15.15 6.72
C ALA A 212 10.50 15.88 5.41
N ILE A 213 9.54 16.12 4.52
CA ILE A 213 9.71 16.80 3.24
C ILE A 213 9.04 18.17 3.29
N GLN A 214 9.75 19.21 2.90
CA GLN A 214 9.14 20.51 2.62
C GLN A 214 8.40 20.41 1.28
N TYR A 215 7.06 20.42 1.32
CA TYR A 215 6.25 20.33 0.12
C TYR A 215 6.45 21.54 -0.79
N ARG A 216 6.65 21.25 -2.07
CA ARG A 216 6.66 22.23 -3.16
C ARG A 216 6.12 21.58 -4.44
N VAL A 217 5.42 22.34 -5.24
CA VAL A 217 4.94 21.86 -6.53
C VAL A 217 6.13 21.80 -7.50
N LEU A 218 6.37 20.62 -8.04
CA LEU A 218 7.39 20.35 -9.05
C LEU A 218 6.74 19.80 -10.31
N THR A 219 7.37 20.05 -11.45
CA THR A 219 7.04 19.45 -12.74
C THR A 219 8.04 18.34 -13.09
N LEU A 220 7.71 17.47 -14.04
CA LEU A 220 8.66 16.48 -14.56
C LEU A 220 9.92 17.17 -15.15
N LYS A 221 9.76 18.34 -15.78
CA LYS A 221 10.90 19.12 -16.30
C LYS A 221 11.85 19.61 -15.19
N ASP A 222 11.32 19.89 -13.99
CA ASP A 222 12.16 20.27 -12.84
C ASP A 222 12.97 19.05 -12.36
N VAL A 223 12.35 17.87 -12.32
CA VAL A 223 13.04 16.63 -11.96
C VAL A 223 14.09 16.22 -13.00
N GLU A 224 13.84 16.43 -14.31
CA GLU A 224 14.81 16.15 -15.36
C GLU A 224 16.09 16.99 -15.25
N LYS A 225 16.00 18.21 -14.70
CA LYS A 225 17.14 19.10 -14.45
C LYS A 225 17.92 18.77 -13.19
N MET A 226 17.38 17.93 -12.30
CA MET A 226 18.09 17.52 -11.10
C MET A 226 19.28 16.62 -11.46
N PRO A 227 20.39 16.69 -10.70
CA PRO A 227 21.53 15.81 -10.92
C PRO A 227 21.07 14.34 -10.86
N LYS A 228 21.41 13.57 -11.89
CA LYS A 228 21.08 12.14 -11.95
C LYS A 228 22.03 11.35 -11.07
N ASN A 229 21.50 10.31 -10.43
CA ASN A 229 22.27 9.35 -9.63
C ASN A 229 23.27 8.56 -10.47
#